data_5035e86b6d92bc5395c4751262bf36ad
#
_entry.id   5035e86b6d92bc5395c4751262bf36ad
#
_cell.length_a   1.000
_cell.length_b   1.000
_cell.length_c   1.000
_cell.angle_alpha   90.00
_cell.angle_beta   90.00
_cell.angle_gamma   90.00
#
_symmetry.space_group_name_H-M   'P 1'
#
loop_
_entity.id
_entity.type
_entity.pdbx_description
1 polymer ?
#
loop_
_entity_poly.entity_id
_entity_poly.type
_entity_poly.pdbx_seq_one_letter_code
_entity_poly.pdbx_strand_id
1 'polypeptide(L)'
;MMMVVLGILGFLANEYRFNVLESESYLLIIIPVLMLILFHLNGRQIFEYDSDGEALNFKNRNIIPFLNKPLHDEFPKYKLIKYDIISIFFIKRLYITVSSKTNGSTMLKYQISYLTQKEVNDLKLSLNKVVKANKEKKD
;
A
#
# COMPACT_ATOMS: atom_id res chain seq x y z
N MET A 1 -1.81 8.52 15.29
CA MET A 1 -2.57 9.41 16.21
C MET A 1 -2.28 9.10 17.66
N MET A 2 -2.40 7.83 18.08
CA MET A 2 -2.17 7.45 19.49
C MET A 2 -0.75 7.79 20.00
N MET A 3 0.29 7.59 19.18
CA MET A 3 1.67 7.92 19.54
C MET A 3 1.91 9.42 19.74
N VAL A 4 1.24 10.25 18.96
CA VAL A 4 1.33 11.71 19.08
C VAL A 4 0.67 12.17 20.38
N VAL A 5 -0.51 11.61 20.69
CA VAL A 5 -1.23 11.92 21.93
C VAL A 5 -0.39 11.51 23.15
N LEU A 6 0.21 10.32 23.13
CA LEU A 6 1.10 9.85 24.20
C LEU A 6 2.33 10.73 24.36
N GLY A 7 2.92 11.18 23.26
CA GLY A 7 4.06 12.10 23.28
C GLY A 7 3.71 13.45 23.91
N ILE A 8 2.56 14.00 23.55
CA ILE A 8 2.07 15.26 24.10
C ILE A 8 1.76 15.12 25.59
N LEU A 9 1.10 14.03 25.99
CA LEU A 9 0.81 13.76 27.39
C LEU A 9 2.08 13.58 28.20
N GLY A 10 3.07 12.87 27.67
CA GLY A 10 4.36 12.70 28.31
C GLY A 10 5.09 14.01 28.49
N PHE A 11 5.07 14.86 27.46
CA PHE A 11 5.67 16.20 27.52
C PHE A 11 4.99 17.06 28.59
N LEU A 12 3.66 17.12 28.58
CA LEU A 12 2.90 17.90 29.58
C LEU A 12 3.12 17.38 30.99
N ALA A 13 3.17 16.08 31.17
CA ALA A 13 3.43 15.47 32.47
C ALA A 13 4.85 15.81 32.95
N ASN A 14 5.84 15.81 32.05
CA ASN A 14 7.21 16.19 32.39
C ASN A 14 7.31 17.67 32.76
N GLU A 15 6.67 18.54 31.99
CA GLU A 15 6.70 19.99 32.22
C GLU A 15 6.04 20.37 33.54
N TYR A 16 4.93 19.72 33.89
CA TYR A 16 4.15 20.09 35.06
C TYR A 16 4.59 19.40 36.36
N ARG A 17 5.19 18.24 36.32
CA ARG A 17 5.44 17.52 37.56
C ARG A 17 6.89 17.13 37.83
N PHE A 18 7.67 16.85 36.83
CA PHE A 18 8.94 16.19 37.09
C PHE A 18 10.17 16.98 36.71
N ASN A 19 10.09 17.88 35.76
CA ASN A 19 11.21 18.68 35.28
C ASN A 19 12.52 17.90 35.16
N VAL A 20 12.40 16.58 34.93
CA VAL A 20 13.53 15.64 34.97
C VAL A 20 14.27 15.60 33.64
N LEU A 21 13.60 15.97 32.56
CA LEU A 21 14.13 15.93 31.20
C LEU A 21 14.20 17.34 30.63
N GLU A 22 15.28 18.07 30.92
CA GLU A 22 15.39 19.46 30.51
C GLU A 22 15.28 19.67 28.99
N SER A 23 16.28 19.24 28.24
CA SER A 23 16.26 19.35 26.77
C SER A 23 15.68 18.14 26.08
N GLU A 24 15.66 17.00 26.73
CA GLU A 24 15.16 15.74 26.16
C GLU A 24 13.63 15.65 26.10
N SER A 25 12.91 16.51 26.81
CA SER A 25 11.45 16.56 26.77
C SER A 25 10.91 16.89 25.38
N TYR A 26 11.67 17.65 24.59
CA TYR A 26 11.28 17.94 23.20
C TYR A 26 11.28 16.69 22.32
N LEU A 27 12.13 15.70 22.63
CA LEU A 27 12.16 14.43 21.89
C LEU A 27 10.84 13.66 22.00
N LEU A 28 10.13 13.79 23.13
CA LEU A 28 8.82 13.14 23.32
C LEU A 28 7.74 13.68 22.40
N ILE A 29 7.91 14.89 21.88
CA ILE A 29 7.02 15.48 20.87
C ILE A 29 7.59 15.31 19.48
N ILE A 30 8.87 15.53 19.31
CA ILE A 30 9.53 15.52 17.99
C ILE A 30 9.44 14.13 17.34
N ILE A 31 9.70 13.07 18.09
CA ILE A 31 9.67 11.69 17.53
C ILE A 31 8.29 11.30 17.01
N PRO A 32 7.19 11.43 17.78
CA PRO A 32 5.86 11.11 17.26
C PRO A 32 5.44 11.99 16.09
N VAL A 33 5.76 13.28 16.14
CA VAL A 33 5.44 14.22 15.04
C VAL A 33 6.21 13.84 13.78
N LEU A 34 7.50 13.53 13.92
CA LEU A 34 8.32 13.08 12.80
C LEU A 34 7.78 11.80 12.19
N MET A 35 7.39 10.82 13.00
CA MET A 35 6.78 9.57 12.53
C MET A 35 5.47 9.83 11.80
N LEU A 36 4.67 10.76 12.31
CA LEU A 36 3.41 11.13 11.66
C LEU A 36 3.65 11.80 10.31
N ILE A 37 4.66 12.67 10.24
CA ILE A 37 5.06 13.31 8.99
C ILE A 37 5.57 12.27 8.00
N LEU A 38 6.45 11.35 8.42
CA LEU A 38 6.94 10.27 7.57
C LEU A 38 5.82 9.38 7.08
N PHE A 39 4.87 9.03 7.95
CA PHE A 39 3.69 8.27 7.58
C PHE A 39 2.83 9.02 6.56
N HIS A 40 2.68 10.31 6.75
CA HIS A 40 1.90 11.15 5.84
C HIS A 40 2.62 11.37 4.49
N LEU A 41 3.95 11.51 4.52
CA LEU A 41 4.78 11.68 3.31
C LEU A 41 4.89 10.40 2.49
N ASN A 42 5.08 9.26 3.14
CA ASN A 42 5.07 7.96 2.47
C ASN A 42 3.68 7.56 1.99
N GLY A 43 2.70 8.19 2.52
CA GLY A 43 1.39 8.34 1.97
C GLY A 43 0.45 7.16 2.08
N ARG A 44 -0.81 7.49 2.10
CA ARG A 44 -1.85 6.54 1.76
C ARG A 44 -1.79 6.31 0.26
N GLN A 45 -1.34 5.13 -0.13
CA GLN A 45 -1.42 4.69 -1.51
C GLN A 45 -2.84 4.22 -1.76
N ILE A 46 -3.56 4.92 -2.61
CA ILE A 46 -4.89 4.50 -3.04
C ILE A 46 -4.71 3.51 -4.18
N PHE A 47 -5.22 2.31 -4.00
CA PHE A 47 -5.20 1.26 -5.01
C PHE A 47 -6.60 1.15 -5.63
N GLU A 48 -6.66 1.23 -6.96
CA GLU A 48 -7.89 1.06 -7.72
C GLU A 48 -7.69 -0.10 -8.71
N TYR A 49 -8.67 -0.99 -8.75
CA TYR A 49 -8.68 -2.16 -9.62
C TYR A 49 -9.99 -2.23 -10.37
N ASP A 50 -9.91 -2.40 -11.67
CA ASP A 50 -11.07 -2.57 -12.54
C ASP A 50 -10.84 -3.77 -13.45
N SER A 51 -11.77 -4.70 -13.45
CA SER A 51 -11.74 -5.91 -14.27
C SER A 51 -12.91 -5.98 -15.26
N ASP A 52 -13.60 -4.88 -15.46
CA ASP A 52 -14.69 -4.85 -16.44
C ASP A 52 -14.12 -4.93 -17.86
N GLY A 53 -14.79 -5.71 -18.73
CA GLY A 53 -14.37 -5.89 -20.11
C GLY A 53 -13.20 -6.87 -20.26
N GLU A 54 -12.44 -6.68 -21.33
CA GLU A 54 -11.35 -7.58 -21.75
C GLU A 54 -10.00 -7.24 -21.13
N ALA A 55 -9.89 -6.10 -20.46
CA ALA A 55 -8.64 -5.60 -19.91
C ALA A 55 -8.71 -5.48 -18.39
N LEU A 56 -7.54 -5.60 -17.75
CA LEU A 56 -7.37 -5.30 -16.34
C LEU A 56 -6.73 -3.92 -16.19
N ASN A 57 -7.30 -3.10 -15.32
CA ASN A 57 -6.79 -1.79 -15.00
C ASN A 57 -6.33 -1.76 -13.55
N PHE A 58 -5.09 -1.35 -13.33
CA PHE A 58 -4.52 -1.17 -12.00
C PHE A 58 -4.05 0.26 -11.85
N LYS A 59 -4.51 0.92 -10.81
CA LYS A 59 -4.08 2.28 -10.47
C LYS A 59 -3.57 2.30 -9.05
N ASN A 60 -2.43 2.93 -8.86
CA ASN A 60 -1.86 3.14 -7.54
C ASN A 60 -1.40 4.59 -7.47
N ARG A 61 -2.03 5.38 -6.60
CA ARG A 61 -1.74 6.80 -6.45
C ARG A 61 -1.60 7.17 -4.99
N ASN A 62 -0.81 8.20 -4.72
CA ASN A 62 -0.71 8.77 -3.39
C ASN A 62 -1.83 9.82 -3.22
N ILE A 63 -2.34 9.95 -1.98
CA ILE A 63 -3.29 11.00 -1.63
C ILE A 63 -2.71 12.37 -1.92
N ILE A 64 -1.39 12.54 -1.73
CA ILE A 64 -0.70 13.79 -2.03
C ILE A 64 -0.12 13.69 -3.45
N PRO A 65 -0.72 14.41 -4.44
CA PRO A 65 -0.40 14.18 -5.85
C PRO A 65 1.03 14.52 -6.26
N PHE A 66 1.70 15.39 -5.53
CA PHE A 66 3.06 15.84 -5.89
C PHE A 66 4.17 14.98 -5.30
N LEU A 67 3.88 14.03 -4.40
CA LEU A 67 4.89 13.19 -3.79
C LEU A 67 5.37 12.06 -4.69
N ASN A 68 4.46 11.44 -5.42
CA ASN A 68 4.77 10.33 -6.32
C ASN A 68 3.91 10.42 -7.57
N LYS A 69 4.48 9.98 -8.69
CA LYS A 69 3.70 9.84 -9.92
C LYS A 69 2.67 8.72 -9.75
N PRO A 70 1.41 8.92 -10.16
CA PRO A 70 0.44 7.85 -10.13
C PRO A 70 0.84 6.75 -11.12
N LEU A 71 0.75 5.50 -10.66
CA LEU A 71 0.94 4.33 -11.51
C LEU A 71 -0.41 3.94 -12.11
N HIS A 72 -0.44 3.79 -13.42
CA HIS A 72 -1.61 3.31 -14.12
C HIS A 72 -1.18 2.29 -15.16
N ASP A 73 -1.53 1.04 -14.92
CA ASP A 73 -1.21 -0.06 -15.80
C ASP A 73 -2.49 -0.69 -16.35
N GLU A 74 -2.53 -0.89 -17.63
CA GLU A 74 -3.64 -1.55 -18.32
C GLU A 74 -3.07 -2.61 -19.23
N PHE A 75 -3.60 -3.83 -19.12
CA PHE A 75 -3.20 -4.93 -19.99
C PHE A 75 -4.38 -5.89 -20.21
N PRO A 76 -4.39 -6.61 -21.34
CA PRO A 76 -5.43 -7.60 -21.60
C PRO A 76 -5.42 -8.73 -20.56
N LYS A 77 -6.59 -9.23 -20.20
CA LYS A 77 -6.73 -10.33 -19.24
C LYS A 77 -5.92 -11.55 -19.59
N TYR A 78 -5.78 -11.87 -20.88
CA TYR A 78 -5.06 -13.06 -21.33
C TYR A 78 -3.56 -13.02 -21.02
N LYS A 79 -3.01 -11.85 -20.73
CA LYS A 79 -1.60 -11.69 -20.37
C LYS A 79 -1.27 -11.99 -18.91
N LEU A 80 -2.28 -12.05 -18.05
CA LEU A 80 -2.05 -12.34 -16.64
C LEU A 80 -1.62 -13.78 -16.45
N ILE A 81 -0.44 -14.00 -15.89
CA ILE A 81 0.12 -15.31 -15.62
C ILE A 81 -0.20 -15.75 -14.19
N LYS A 82 0.16 -14.92 -13.23
CA LYS A 82 -0.07 -15.20 -11.82
C LYS A 82 -0.07 -13.91 -11.00
N TYR A 83 -0.50 -14.03 -9.77
CA TYR A 83 -0.40 -12.94 -8.81
C TYR A 83 -0.02 -13.49 -7.44
N ASP A 84 0.61 -12.65 -6.62
CA ASP A 84 0.95 -12.96 -5.23
C ASP A 84 0.65 -11.76 -4.35
N ILE A 85 0.14 -12.02 -3.16
CA ILE A 85 -0.08 -10.98 -2.16
C ILE A 85 0.79 -11.29 -0.96
N ILE A 86 1.71 -10.38 -0.65
CA ILE A 86 2.62 -10.49 0.48
C ILE A 86 2.19 -9.49 1.55
N SER A 87 1.97 -9.98 2.77
CA SER A 87 1.62 -9.15 3.91
C SER A 87 2.72 -9.27 4.96
N ILE A 88 3.35 -8.13 5.27
CA ILE A 88 4.37 -8.02 6.31
C ILE A 88 3.91 -6.89 7.26
N PHE A 89 3.59 -7.24 8.51
CA PHE A 89 3.03 -6.29 9.49
C PHE A 89 1.79 -5.58 8.91
N PHE A 90 1.86 -4.26 8.76
CA PHE A 90 0.78 -3.45 8.21
C PHE A 90 0.90 -3.19 6.71
N ILE A 91 1.97 -3.68 6.09
CA ILE A 91 2.25 -3.46 4.68
C ILE A 91 1.78 -4.67 3.88
N LYS A 92 0.89 -4.42 2.91
CA LYS A 92 0.43 -5.43 1.96
C LYS A 92 0.83 -4.99 0.56
N ARG A 93 1.43 -5.91 -0.19
CA ARG A 93 1.85 -5.65 -1.58
C ARG A 93 1.28 -6.71 -2.50
N LEU A 94 0.80 -6.25 -3.63
CA LEU A 94 0.32 -7.12 -4.70
C LEU A 94 1.38 -7.18 -5.78
N TYR A 95 1.78 -8.40 -6.14
CA TYR A 95 2.70 -8.66 -7.24
C TYR A 95 1.94 -9.35 -8.36
N ILE A 96 1.96 -8.74 -9.53
CA ILE A 96 1.29 -9.26 -10.72
C ILE A 96 2.35 -9.65 -11.74
N THR A 97 2.32 -10.88 -12.23
CA THR A 97 3.19 -11.33 -13.30
C THR A 97 2.39 -11.40 -14.60
N VAL A 98 2.82 -10.65 -15.59
CA VAL A 98 2.16 -10.58 -16.89
C VAL A 98 3.13 -11.05 -17.99
N SER A 99 2.56 -11.60 -19.06
CA SER A 99 3.34 -12.00 -20.23
C SER A 99 3.85 -10.77 -20.98
N SER A 100 5.12 -10.79 -21.34
CA SER A 100 5.76 -9.72 -22.10
C SER A 100 6.40 -10.28 -23.37
N LYS A 101 6.29 -9.56 -24.46
CA LYS A 101 6.88 -9.95 -25.74
C LYS A 101 8.42 -9.86 -25.73
N THR A 102 8.97 -8.93 -24.94
CA THR A 102 10.41 -8.66 -24.93
C THR A 102 11.15 -9.51 -23.92
N ASN A 103 10.62 -9.72 -22.71
CA ASN A 103 11.33 -10.38 -21.60
C ASN A 103 10.67 -11.68 -21.14
N GLY A 104 9.68 -12.21 -21.86
CA GLY A 104 8.92 -13.38 -21.46
C GLY A 104 7.87 -13.07 -20.40
N SER A 105 8.26 -12.44 -19.31
CA SER A 105 7.32 -11.99 -18.27
C SER A 105 7.82 -10.73 -17.58
N THR A 106 6.90 -9.93 -17.10
CA THR A 106 7.17 -8.70 -16.35
C THR A 106 6.38 -8.76 -15.05
N MET A 107 7.02 -8.35 -13.96
CA MET A 107 6.37 -8.27 -12.65
C MET A 107 5.98 -6.83 -12.35
N LEU A 108 4.71 -6.62 -12.06
CA LEU A 108 4.16 -5.34 -11.64
C LEU A 108 3.90 -5.38 -10.14
N LYS A 109 4.17 -4.28 -9.45
CA LYS A 109 4.07 -4.18 -8.01
C LYS A 109 3.13 -3.05 -7.61
N TYR A 110 2.19 -3.34 -6.72
CA TYR A 110 1.23 -2.36 -6.20
C TYR A 110 1.15 -2.45 -4.68
N GLN A 111 0.98 -1.30 -4.04
CA GLN A 111 0.78 -1.24 -2.60
C GLN A 111 -0.72 -1.25 -2.30
N ILE A 112 -1.18 -2.26 -1.55
CA ILE A 112 -2.60 -2.46 -1.23
C ILE A 112 -2.87 -2.43 0.28
N SER A 113 -1.99 -1.76 1.05
CA SER A 113 -2.03 -1.76 2.51
C SER A 113 -3.33 -1.24 3.10
N TYR A 114 -4.03 -0.37 2.38
CA TYR A 114 -5.25 0.28 2.85
C TYR A 114 -6.56 -0.40 2.42
N LEU A 115 -6.46 -1.50 1.70
CA LEU A 115 -7.65 -2.29 1.38
C LEU A 115 -8.15 -3.03 2.62
N THR A 116 -9.47 -3.08 2.77
CA THR A 116 -10.10 -3.90 3.81
C THR A 116 -9.92 -5.37 3.49
N GLN A 117 -10.09 -6.24 4.47
CA GLN A 117 -10.00 -7.68 4.25
C GLN A 117 -11.02 -8.17 3.21
N LYS A 118 -12.21 -7.58 3.21
CA LYS A 118 -13.23 -7.88 2.20
C LYS A 118 -12.77 -7.50 0.80
N GLU A 119 -12.21 -6.30 0.65
CA GLU A 119 -11.68 -5.83 -0.64
C GLU A 119 -10.53 -6.70 -1.14
N VAL A 120 -9.63 -7.12 -0.25
CA VAL A 120 -8.54 -8.04 -0.59
C VAL A 120 -9.09 -9.39 -1.05
N ASN A 121 -10.09 -9.92 -0.36
CA ASN A 121 -10.71 -11.19 -0.74
C ASN A 121 -11.43 -11.09 -2.10
N ASP A 122 -12.13 -9.99 -2.34
CA ASP A 122 -12.79 -9.74 -3.63
C ASP A 122 -11.76 -9.63 -4.76
N LEU A 123 -10.64 -8.96 -4.50
CA LEU A 123 -9.53 -8.86 -5.45
C LEU A 123 -8.95 -10.23 -5.77
N LYS A 124 -8.71 -11.06 -4.74
CA LYS A 124 -8.22 -12.44 -4.92
C LYS A 124 -9.16 -13.27 -5.76
N LEU A 125 -10.46 -13.20 -5.50
CA LEU A 125 -11.48 -13.93 -6.27
C LEU A 125 -11.47 -13.53 -7.73
N SER A 126 -11.40 -12.23 -8.01
CA SER A 126 -11.37 -11.71 -9.37
C SER A 126 -10.10 -12.15 -10.10
N LEU A 127 -8.94 -12.01 -9.47
CA LEU A 127 -7.66 -12.43 -10.08
C LEU A 127 -7.57 -13.94 -10.28
N ASN A 128 -8.05 -14.73 -9.34
CA ASN A 128 -8.11 -16.19 -9.47
C ASN A 128 -8.95 -16.61 -10.67
N LYS A 129 -10.07 -15.94 -10.88
CA LYS A 129 -10.94 -16.19 -12.03
C LYS A 129 -10.21 -15.99 -13.35
N VAL A 130 -9.48 -14.90 -13.46
CA VAL A 130 -8.71 -14.57 -14.67
C VAL A 130 -7.57 -15.55 -14.89
N VAL A 131 -6.79 -15.85 -13.84
CA VAL A 131 -5.68 -16.80 -13.92
C VAL A 131 -6.16 -18.18 -14.31
N LYS A 132 -7.25 -18.65 -13.71
CA LYS A 132 -7.84 -19.95 -14.01
C LYS A 132 -8.30 -20.04 -15.47
N ALA A 133 -9.02 -19.01 -15.94
CA ALA A 133 -9.45 -18.95 -17.33
C ALA A 133 -8.28 -18.97 -18.31
N ASN A 134 -7.19 -18.29 -17.99
CA ASN A 134 -5.99 -18.28 -18.82
C ASN A 134 -5.29 -19.64 -18.86
N LYS A 135 -5.26 -20.37 -17.75
CA LYS A 135 -4.69 -21.72 -17.68
C LYS A 135 -5.51 -22.70 -18.52
N GLU A 136 -6.83 -22.62 -18.43
CA GLU A 136 -7.72 -23.47 -19.20
C GLU A 136 -7.59 -23.24 -20.71
N LYS A 137 -7.32 -22.01 -21.13
CA LYS A 137 -7.12 -21.70 -22.54
C LYS A 137 -5.78 -22.21 -23.10
N LYS A 138 -4.77 -22.39 -22.23
CA LYS A 138 -3.45 -22.90 -22.64
C LYS A 138 -3.42 -24.42 -22.75
N ASP A 139 -4.29 -25.10 -22.03
CA ASP A 139 -4.45 -26.55 -22.04
C ASP A 139 -5.46 -26.95 -23.14
#